data_0b7511521d96e820a56f0d702ead914e
#
_entry.id   0b7511521d96e820a56f0d702ead914e
#
_cell.length_a   1.000
_cell.length_b   1.000
_cell.length_c   1.000
_cell.angle_alpha   90.00
_cell.angle_beta   90.00
_cell.angle_gamma   90.00
#
_symmetry.space_group_name_H-M   'P 1'
#
loop_
_entity.id
_entity.type
_entity.pdbx_description
1 polymer ?
#
loop_
_entity_poly.entity_id
_entity_poly.type
_entity_poly.pdbx_seq_one_letter_code
_entity_poly.pdbx_strand_id
1 'polypeptide(L)'
;MMKERFTEVANISTDVLSGLGKLVSAYKEYTETLAAVQKQIEYTKEYKEKCAQTARENLVRKTAGTCNTIKIQLESLEDTVNSLDQTLSVADPELMPCVG
;
A
#
# COMPACT_ATOMS: atom_id res chain seq x y z
N MET A 1 -27.44 -3.28 6.38
CA MET A 1 -26.86 -2.97 5.07
C MET A 1 -25.81 -1.88 5.12
N MET A 2 -26.17 -0.69 5.59
CA MET A 2 -25.19 0.41 5.76
C MET A 2 -24.04 0.03 6.67
N LYS A 3 -24.36 -0.56 7.82
CA LYS A 3 -23.35 -0.98 8.80
C LYS A 3 -22.36 -1.97 8.20
N GLU A 4 -22.83 -2.89 7.35
CA GLU A 4 -21.98 -3.87 6.70
C GLU A 4 -21.00 -3.22 5.73
N ARG A 5 -21.45 -2.20 4.99
CA ARG A 5 -20.60 -1.48 4.06
C ARG A 5 -19.54 -0.66 4.76
N PHE A 6 -19.88 -0.02 5.88
CA PHE A 6 -18.90 0.69 6.70
C PHE A 6 -17.87 -0.25 7.28
N THR A 7 -18.29 -1.43 7.72
CA THR A 7 -17.38 -2.48 8.20
C THR A 7 -16.45 -2.94 7.09
N GLU A 8 -16.97 -3.11 5.88
CA GLU A 8 -16.16 -3.49 4.71
C GLU A 8 -15.11 -2.44 4.40
N VAL A 9 -15.48 -1.16 4.41
CA VAL A 9 -14.53 -0.05 4.21
C VAL A 9 -13.44 -0.08 5.29
N ALA A 10 -13.82 -0.26 6.54
CA ALA A 10 -12.86 -0.32 7.63
C ALA A 10 -11.90 -1.49 7.49
N ASN A 11 -12.39 -2.65 7.07
CA ASN A 11 -11.56 -3.84 6.89
C ASN A 11 -10.57 -3.65 5.72
N ILE A 12 -11.03 -3.12 4.60
CA ILE A 12 -10.17 -2.86 3.44
C ILE A 12 -9.11 -1.82 3.81
N SER A 13 -9.49 -0.77 4.54
CA SER A 13 -8.56 0.27 4.99
C SER A 13 -7.48 -0.31 5.90
N THR A 14 -7.85 -1.21 6.81
CA THR A 14 -6.90 -1.89 7.69
C THR A 14 -5.93 -2.75 6.89
N ASP A 15 -6.41 -3.47 5.89
CA ASP A 15 -5.59 -4.31 5.02
C ASP A 15 -4.61 -3.46 4.21
N VAL A 16 -5.04 -2.32 3.69
CA VAL A 16 -4.18 -1.38 2.97
C VAL A 16 -3.08 -0.86 3.89
N LEU A 17 -3.41 -0.48 5.11
CA LEU A 17 -2.42 0.00 6.08
C LEU A 17 -1.40 -1.09 6.41
N SER A 18 -1.83 -2.34 6.55
CA SER A 18 -0.95 -3.47 6.77
C SER A 18 0.02 -3.67 5.59
N GLY A 19 -0.49 -3.57 4.37
CA GLY A 19 0.33 -3.65 3.16
C GLY A 19 1.36 -2.53 3.08
N LEU A 20 0.97 -1.30 3.39
CA LEU A 20 1.88 -0.17 3.43
C LEU A 20 2.98 -0.38 4.47
N GLY A 21 2.64 -0.94 5.63
CA GLY A 21 3.62 -1.31 6.65
C GLY A 21 4.66 -2.30 6.14
N LYS A 22 4.24 -3.27 5.34
CA LYS A 22 5.15 -4.23 4.71
C LYS A 22 6.10 -3.54 3.74
N LEU A 23 5.61 -2.58 2.97
CA LEU A 23 6.45 -1.80 2.04
C LEU A 23 7.49 -1.00 2.79
N VAL A 24 7.12 -0.35 3.88
CA VAL A 24 8.03 0.41 4.73
C VAL A 24 9.12 -0.50 5.29
N SER A 25 8.74 -1.67 5.79
CA SER A 25 9.69 -2.65 6.35
C SER A 25 10.67 -3.14 5.28
N ALA A 26 10.19 -3.42 4.07
CA ALA A 26 11.04 -3.87 2.96
C ALA A 26 12.03 -2.77 2.57
N TYR A 27 11.59 -1.52 2.50
CA TYR A 27 12.46 -0.39 2.17
C TYR A 27 13.52 -0.17 3.24
N LYS A 28 13.13 -0.28 4.51
CA LYS A 28 14.06 -0.17 5.63
C LYS A 28 15.15 -1.23 5.56
N GLU A 29 14.77 -2.47 5.30
CA GLU A 29 15.72 -3.58 5.12
C GLU A 29 16.67 -3.29 3.96
N TYR A 30 16.16 -2.76 2.86
CA TYR A 30 16.97 -2.39 1.70
C TYR A 30 18.01 -1.32 2.07
N THR A 31 17.62 -0.25 2.75
CA THR A 31 18.53 0.82 3.14
C THR A 31 19.58 0.34 4.14
N GLU A 32 19.22 -0.53 5.07
CA GLU A 32 20.13 -1.14 6.03
C GLU A 32 21.17 -2.01 5.31
N THR A 33 20.74 -2.79 4.33
CA THR A 33 21.64 -3.63 3.53
C THR A 33 22.63 -2.77 2.76
N LEU A 34 22.19 -1.68 2.13
CA LEU A 34 23.07 -0.76 1.41
C LEU A 34 24.11 -0.13 2.34
N ALA A 35 23.68 0.30 3.52
CA ALA A 35 24.56 0.90 4.50
C ALA A 35 25.62 -0.10 4.98
N ALA A 36 25.21 -1.34 5.24
CA ALA A 36 26.13 -2.39 5.66
C ALA A 36 27.17 -2.69 4.59
N VAL A 37 26.76 -2.76 3.33
CA VAL A 37 27.66 -3.02 2.20
C VAL A 37 28.67 -1.89 2.04
N GLN A 38 28.23 -0.64 2.16
CA GLN A 38 29.12 0.51 2.02
C GLN A 38 30.17 0.59 3.14
N LYS A 39 29.88 0.08 4.31
CA LYS A 39 30.81 0.06 5.43
C LYS A 39 31.92 -0.97 5.26
N GLN A 40 31.77 -1.91 4.35
CA GLN A 40 32.78 -2.95 4.13
C GLN A 40 33.95 -2.39 3.31
N ILE A 41 35.03 -2.13 3.99
CA ILE A 41 36.26 -1.57 3.38
C ILE A 41 36.90 -2.58 2.40
N GLU A 42 36.76 -3.86 2.70
CA GLU A 42 37.36 -4.94 1.90
C GLU A 42 36.71 -5.16 0.55
N TYR A 43 35.47 -4.69 0.39
CA TYR A 43 34.72 -4.90 -0.85
C TYR A 43 35.19 -3.90 -1.90
N THR A 44 35.39 -4.41 -3.12
CA THR A 44 35.67 -3.56 -4.29
C THR A 44 34.43 -2.74 -4.63
N LYS A 45 34.65 -1.64 -5.36
CA LYS A 45 33.55 -0.82 -5.86
C LYS A 45 32.59 -1.63 -6.73
N GLU A 46 33.13 -2.49 -7.59
CA GLU A 46 32.33 -3.34 -8.47
C GLU A 46 31.47 -4.32 -7.65
N TYR A 47 32.03 -4.90 -6.61
CA TYR A 47 31.30 -5.81 -5.73
C TYR A 47 30.19 -5.08 -4.98
N LYS A 48 30.46 -3.88 -4.50
CA LYS A 48 29.44 -3.04 -3.83
C LYS A 48 28.28 -2.69 -4.76
N GLU A 49 28.57 -2.37 -6.01
CA GLU A 49 27.55 -2.09 -7.01
C GLU A 49 26.69 -3.32 -7.28
N LYS A 50 27.31 -4.49 -7.34
CA LYS A 50 26.63 -5.75 -7.55
C LYS A 50 25.69 -6.09 -6.38
N CYS A 51 26.18 -5.86 -5.15
CA CYS A 51 25.36 -6.03 -3.95
C CYS A 51 24.18 -5.07 -3.93
N ALA A 52 24.40 -3.81 -4.30
CA ALA A 52 23.36 -2.80 -4.37
C ALA A 52 22.29 -3.19 -5.40
N GLN A 53 22.71 -3.68 -6.55
CA GLN A 53 21.79 -4.14 -7.60
C GLN A 53 20.95 -5.32 -7.12
N THR A 54 21.59 -6.29 -6.47
CA THR A 54 20.91 -7.46 -5.91
C THR A 54 19.89 -7.04 -4.85
N ALA A 55 20.27 -6.10 -3.98
CA ALA A 55 19.36 -5.58 -2.95
C ALA A 55 18.15 -4.89 -3.59
N ARG A 56 18.37 -4.13 -4.65
CA ARG A 56 17.29 -3.46 -5.39
C ARG A 56 16.35 -4.47 -6.03
N GLU A 57 16.89 -5.50 -6.67
CA GLU A 57 16.09 -6.56 -7.28
C GLU A 57 15.25 -7.29 -6.24
N ASN A 58 15.82 -7.56 -5.06
CA ASN A 58 15.10 -8.18 -3.96
C ASN A 58 13.99 -7.29 -3.45
N LEU A 59 14.24 -5.98 -3.34
CA LEU A 59 13.21 -5.01 -2.93
C LEU A 59 12.06 -5.02 -3.91
N VAL A 60 12.33 -4.93 -5.20
CA VAL A 60 11.30 -4.95 -6.25
C VAL A 60 10.50 -6.24 -6.17
N ARG A 61 11.18 -7.37 -6.04
CA ARG A 61 10.52 -8.67 -5.96
C ARG A 61 9.60 -8.78 -4.75
N LYS A 62 10.08 -8.34 -3.58
CA LYS A 62 9.31 -8.39 -2.33
C LYS A 62 8.10 -7.46 -2.36
N THR A 63 8.23 -6.30 -3.01
CA THR A 63 7.20 -5.27 -2.98
C THR A 63 6.21 -5.36 -4.13
N ALA A 64 6.57 -6.01 -5.24
CA ALA A 64 5.71 -6.09 -6.42
C ALA A 64 4.34 -6.69 -6.10
N GLY A 65 4.32 -7.84 -5.42
CA GLY A 65 3.08 -8.50 -5.03
C GLY A 65 2.26 -7.66 -4.06
N THR A 66 2.92 -7.05 -3.09
CA THR A 66 2.27 -6.19 -2.10
C THR A 66 1.68 -4.94 -2.76
N CYS A 67 2.42 -4.30 -3.67
CA CYS A 67 1.93 -3.15 -4.42
C CYS A 67 0.70 -3.50 -5.25
N ASN A 68 0.72 -4.63 -5.92
CA ASN A 68 -0.43 -5.10 -6.72
C ASN A 68 -1.64 -5.36 -5.83
N THR A 69 -1.43 -5.99 -4.68
CA THR A 69 -2.50 -6.25 -3.72
C THR A 69 -3.11 -4.95 -3.20
N ILE A 70 -2.28 -3.98 -2.85
CA ILE A 70 -2.75 -2.66 -2.40
C ILE A 70 -3.56 -1.97 -3.50
N LYS A 71 -3.09 -2.03 -4.73
CA LYS A 71 -3.80 -1.44 -5.87
C LYS A 71 -5.20 -2.02 -6.01
N ILE A 72 -5.32 -3.34 -5.94
CA ILE A 72 -6.61 -4.04 -6.02
C ILE A 72 -7.51 -3.63 -4.84
N GLN A 73 -6.93 -3.56 -3.64
CA GLN A 73 -7.66 -3.16 -2.43
C GLN A 73 -8.16 -1.73 -2.53
N LEU A 74 -7.35 -0.81 -3.07
CA LEU A 74 -7.75 0.59 -3.26
C LEU A 74 -8.87 0.71 -4.28
N GLU A 75 -8.84 -0.05 -5.36
CA GLU A 75 -9.92 -0.09 -6.35
C GLU A 75 -11.21 -0.61 -5.72
N SER A 76 -11.12 -1.65 -4.91
CA SER A 76 -12.26 -2.21 -4.19
C SER A 76 -12.82 -1.20 -3.18
N LEU A 77 -11.95 -0.48 -2.49
CA LEU A 77 -12.34 0.56 -1.53
C LEU A 77 -13.08 1.69 -2.25
N GLU A 78 -12.57 2.12 -3.38
CA GLU A 78 -13.20 3.17 -4.20
C GLU A 78 -14.59 2.75 -4.63
N ASP A 79 -14.75 1.52 -5.13
CA ASP A 79 -16.04 1.00 -5.55
C ASP A 79 -17.03 0.93 -4.37
N THR A 80 -16.55 0.50 -3.20
CA THR A 80 -17.38 0.42 -2.00
C THR A 80 -17.83 1.79 -1.54
N VAL A 81 -16.92 2.77 -1.55
CA VAL A 81 -17.22 4.15 -1.17
C VAL A 81 -18.23 4.77 -2.14
N ASN A 82 -18.05 4.56 -3.45
CA ASN A 82 -18.97 5.04 -4.46
C ASN A 82 -20.37 4.43 -4.32
N SER A 83 -20.45 3.12 -4.05
CA SER A 83 -21.70 2.44 -3.75
C SER A 83 -22.40 3.04 -2.53
N LEU A 84 -21.63 3.33 -1.50
CA LEU A 84 -22.15 3.91 -0.26
C LEU A 84 -22.70 5.31 -0.51
N ASP A 85 -21.97 6.12 -1.25
CA ASP A 85 -22.38 7.46 -1.63
C ASP A 85 -23.72 7.44 -2.40
N GLN A 86 -23.85 6.56 -3.38
CA GLN A 86 -25.09 6.38 -4.13
C GLN A 86 -26.23 5.95 -3.23
N THR A 87 -25.98 5.03 -2.29
CA THR A 87 -27.00 4.56 -1.36
C THR A 87 -27.47 5.69 -0.45
N LEU A 88 -26.55 6.51 0.03
CA LEU A 88 -26.90 7.66 0.87
C LEU A 88 -27.72 8.69 0.09
N SER A 89 -27.35 8.97 -1.13
CA SER A 89 -28.07 9.91 -1.99
C SER A 89 -29.50 9.48 -2.27
N VAL A 90 -29.71 8.17 -2.46
CA VAL A 90 -31.04 7.62 -2.74
C VAL A 90 -31.87 7.51 -1.46
N ALA A 91 -31.22 7.12 -0.34
CA ALA A 91 -31.92 6.88 0.92
C ALA A 91 -32.45 8.14 1.57
N ASP A 92 -31.81 9.30 1.33
CA ASP A 92 -32.22 10.55 1.95
C ASP A 92 -32.15 11.69 0.96
N PRO A 93 -33.13 11.74 0.01
CA PRO A 93 -33.15 12.80 -1.01
C PRO A 93 -33.39 14.19 -0.43
N GLU A 94 -33.88 14.30 0.79
CA GLU A 94 -34.11 15.59 1.43
C GLU A 94 -32.81 16.28 1.82
N LEU A 95 -31.75 15.53 2.03
CA LEU A 95 -30.43 16.10 2.30
C LEU A 95 -29.80 16.74 1.08
N MET A 96 -30.12 16.24 -0.09
CA MET A 96 -29.52 16.73 -1.34
C MET A 96 -29.90 18.17 -1.64
N PRO A 97 -31.18 18.58 -1.53
CA PRO A 97 -31.55 19.97 -1.77
C PRO A 97 -30.95 20.96 -0.78
N CYS A 98 -30.71 20.52 0.43
CA CYS A 98 -30.10 21.37 1.46
C CYS A 98 -28.65 21.72 1.14
N VAL A 99 -27.99 20.90 0.37
CA VAL A 99 -26.59 21.09 -0.01
C VAL A 99 -26.47 21.97 -1.25
N GLY A 100 -27.48 21.94 -2.07
CA GLY A 100 -27.52 22.69 -3.32
C GLY A 100 -27.71 24.22 -3.17
#